data_399504d171bbc198bb9af2ed39eb5b18
#
_entry.id   399504d171bbc198bb9af2ed39eb5b18
#
_cell.length_a   1.000
_cell.length_b   1.000
_cell.length_c   1.000
_cell.angle_alpha   90.00
_cell.angle_beta   90.00
_cell.angle_gamma   90.00
#
_symmetry.space_group_name_H-M   'P 1'
#
loop_
_entity.id
_entity.type
_entity.pdbx_description
1 polymer ?
#
loop_
_entity_poly.entity_id
_entity_poly.type
_entity_poly.pdbx_seq_one_letter_code
_entity_poly.pdbx_strand_id
1 'polypeptide(L)'
;MTKSVLIIYTGGTIGMVNDPATGALCPFDFEQIAKAVPEIREFGFSINSYTLPEIIDSSDLKPALWANLCQIILDKYDQYSGFVILHGTDTMAYSAAALSFMLNNLTKPVVFTGSQLPIGTIRTDGRENLIAALEIAAATIEGKAVVPEVCILFGAKLFRGNRTTKINAESFDAFQSFNYPPLAEIGIHIHYNYGAINYTPRTEPICAFTEMNTNIAILQLFPGIRPELIDAVIQTPGLRGLILETYGSGNAPTDRCFLEKIKEASQKGIIIYNVTQCQGGTVEMGRYETSRELLNYGVSSGYDITMEAAVCKMMYLLEKYHDANEIKKYLNSSIKGEITMNHIGF
;
A
#
# COMPACT_ATOMS: atom_id res chain seq x y z
N MET A 1 14.81 21.03 17.40
CA MET A 1 15.66 20.19 16.54
C MET A 1 15.65 20.73 15.15
N THR A 2 16.80 20.79 14.47
CA THR A 2 16.86 21.08 13.03
C THR A 2 16.09 19.96 12.29
N LYS A 3 15.20 20.34 11.37
CA LYS A 3 14.45 19.37 10.57
C LYS A 3 15.43 18.50 9.76
N SER A 4 15.15 17.21 9.68
CA SER A 4 15.97 16.26 8.90
C SER A 4 15.08 15.19 8.28
N VAL A 5 15.38 14.78 7.05
CA VAL A 5 14.66 13.73 6.31
C VAL A 5 15.63 12.63 5.94
N LEU A 6 15.20 11.38 6.10
CA LEU A 6 15.94 10.21 5.63
C LEU A 6 15.34 9.71 4.32
N ILE A 7 16.17 9.67 3.27
CA ILE A 7 15.85 8.94 2.04
C ILE A 7 16.29 7.49 2.22
N ILE A 8 15.37 6.54 2.00
CA ILE A 8 15.66 5.11 1.97
C ILE A 8 15.54 4.64 0.52
N TYR A 9 16.65 4.23 -0.08
CA TYR A 9 16.67 3.75 -1.46
C TYR A 9 16.59 2.23 -1.49
N THR A 10 15.52 1.70 -2.08
CA THR A 10 15.25 0.27 -2.21
C THR A 10 15.54 -0.27 -3.62
N GLY A 11 15.64 0.62 -4.61
CA GLY A 11 15.73 0.31 -6.01
C GLY A 11 14.70 1.07 -6.86
N GLY A 12 14.41 0.54 -8.02
CA GLY A 12 13.46 1.13 -8.97
C GLY A 12 14.08 2.16 -9.92
N THR A 13 13.32 2.50 -10.94
CA THR A 13 13.75 3.32 -12.09
C THR A 13 14.28 4.69 -11.69
N ILE A 14 13.73 5.30 -10.63
CA ILE A 14 14.13 6.63 -10.18
C ILE A 14 15.62 6.74 -9.86
N GLY A 15 16.21 5.69 -9.27
CA GLY A 15 17.61 5.65 -8.89
C GLY A 15 18.49 4.93 -9.90
N MET A 16 18.12 4.87 -11.16
CA MET A 16 18.93 4.28 -12.21
C MET A 16 19.51 5.37 -13.11
N VAL A 17 20.75 5.15 -13.54
CA VAL A 17 21.42 5.97 -14.57
C VAL A 17 21.88 5.07 -15.69
N ASN A 18 21.90 5.60 -16.91
CA ASN A 18 22.55 4.92 -18.02
C ASN A 18 24.06 4.96 -17.81
N ASP A 19 24.69 3.81 -17.75
CA ASP A 19 26.14 3.71 -17.86
C ASP A 19 26.58 4.20 -19.27
N PRO A 20 27.37 5.26 -19.35
CA PRO A 20 27.79 5.81 -20.64
C PRO A 20 28.58 4.81 -21.52
N ALA A 21 29.22 3.81 -20.92
CA ALA A 21 30.04 2.84 -21.64
C ALA A 21 29.22 1.65 -22.20
N THR A 22 28.21 1.22 -21.47
CA THR A 22 27.43 0.02 -21.81
C THR A 22 25.99 0.32 -22.25
N GLY A 23 25.48 1.52 -21.94
CA GLY A 23 24.07 1.88 -22.12
C GLY A 23 23.11 1.17 -21.14
N ALA A 24 23.64 0.33 -20.23
CA ALA A 24 22.84 -0.39 -19.25
C ALA A 24 22.43 0.56 -18.10
N LEU A 25 21.26 0.31 -17.50
CA LEU A 25 20.83 1.00 -16.29
C LEU A 25 21.60 0.46 -15.09
N CYS A 26 22.32 1.34 -14.40
CA CYS A 26 23.07 1.04 -13.19
C CYS A 26 22.46 1.72 -11.98
N PRO A 27 22.50 1.08 -10.79
CA PRO A 27 22.10 1.73 -9.54
C PRO A 27 22.96 2.95 -9.24
N PHE A 28 22.38 3.89 -8.57
CA PHE A 28 22.82 5.26 -8.39
C PHE A 28 22.97 5.59 -6.90
N ASP A 29 23.99 6.31 -6.53
CA ASP A 29 24.16 6.77 -5.16
C ASP A 29 23.52 8.15 -4.92
N PHE A 30 23.39 8.54 -3.64
CA PHE A 30 22.77 9.80 -3.26
C PHE A 30 23.50 11.03 -3.82
N GLU A 31 24.83 10.98 -3.96
CA GLU A 31 25.57 12.12 -4.53
C GLU A 31 25.21 12.34 -5.99
N GLN A 32 24.93 11.29 -6.71
CA GLN A 32 24.46 11.37 -8.08
C GLN A 32 23.02 11.90 -8.14
N ILE A 33 22.12 11.50 -7.21
CA ILE A 33 20.78 12.10 -7.06
C ILE A 33 20.93 13.62 -6.82
N ALA A 34 21.77 14.03 -5.89
CA ALA A 34 22.00 15.44 -5.58
C ALA A 34 22.68 16.23 -6.71
N LYS A 35 23.34 15.55 -7.66
CA LYS A 35 23.83 16.18 -8.91
C LYS A 35 22.72 16.31 -9.95
N ALA A 36 21.84 15.31 -10.04
CA ALA A 36 20.72 15.33 -10.99
C ALA A 36 19.60 16.30 -10.54
N VAL A 37 19.44 16.49 -9.22
CA VAL A 37 18.45 17.38 -8.61
C VAL A 37 19.17 18.32 -7.62
N PRO A 38 19.90 19.33 -8.11
CA PRO A 38 20.69 20.22 -7.25
C PRO A 38 19.85 21.03 -6.26
N GLU A 39 18.57 21.23 -6.53
CA GLU A 39 17.59 21.90 -5.65
C GLU A 39 17.46 21.22 -4.28
N ILE A 40 17.78 19.95 -4.17
CA ILE A 40 17.80 19.25 -2.88
C ILE A 40 18.72 19.94 -1.86
N ARG A 41 19.77 20.60 -2.32
CA ARG A 41 20.72 21.34 -1.48
C ARG A 41 20.20 22.70 -1.00
N GLU A 42 19.13 23.20 -1.63
CA GLU A 42 18.53 24.51 -1.29
C GLU A 42 17.48 24.38 -0.16
N PHE A 43 17.09 23.15 0.21
CA PHE A 43 16.19 22.95 1.33
C PHE A 43 16.83 23.42 2.66
N GLY A 44 16.07 24.15 3.47
CA GLY A 44 16.50 24.64 4.78
C GLY A 44 16.55 23.54 5.87
N PHE A 45 16.68 22.25 5.50
CA PHE A 45 16.76 21.10 6.40
C PHE A 45 17.78 20.07 5.89
N SER A 46 18.23 19.19 6.78
CA SER A 46 19.22 18.16 6.44
C SER A 46 18.54 16.98 5.73
N ILE A 47 19.19 16.48 4.69
CA ILE A 47 18.76 15.28 3.98
C ILE A 47 19.90 14.28 4.05
N ASN A 48 19.59 13.09 4.54
CA ASN A 48 20.50 11.96 4.57
C ASN A 48 19.93 10.80 3.75
N SER A 49 20.78 9.88 3.34
CA SER A 49 20.37 8.70 2.59
C SER A 49 20.82 7.41 3.25
N TYR A 50 20.02 6.39 3.07
CA TYR A 50 20.32 5.01 3.40
C TYR A 50 19.99 4.15 2.18
N THR A 51 21.00 3.57 1.58
CA THR A 51 20.82 2.62 0.47
C THR A 51 20.80 1.20 1.04
N LEU A 52 19.81 0.40 0.63
CA LEU A 52 19.78 -1.01 1.02
C LEU A 52 21.02 -1.74 0.48
N PRO A 53 21.57 -2.70 1.24
CA PRO A 53 22.71 -3.51 0.79
C PRO A 53 22.45 -4.26 -0.51
N GLU A 54 21.20 -4.67 -0.72
CA GLU A 54 20.72 -5.30 -1.94
C GLU A 54 19.61 -4.44 -2.55
N ILE A 55 19.87 -3.90 -3.72
CA ILE A 55 18.92 -3.11 -4.49
C ILE A 55 18.09 -4.06 -5.32
N ILE A 56 16.77 -3.96 -5.24
CA ILE A 56 15.87 -4.89 -5.91
C ILE A 56 15.02 -4.20 -6.98
N ASP A 57 14.69 -4.93 -8.03
CA ASP A 57 13.52 -4.61 -8.84
C ASP A 57 12.26 -4.85 -8.01
N SER A 58 11.30 -3.92 -8.07
CA SER A 58 10.07 -4.06 -7.29
C SER A 58 9.22 -5.27 -7.68
N SER A 59 9.40 -5.83 -8.87
CA SER A 59 8.77 -7.08 -9.31
C SER A 59 9.26 -8.31 -8.53
N ASP A 60 10.49 -8.27 -7.99
CA ASP A 60 11.09 -9.32 -7.18
C ASP A 60 10.86 -9.14 -5.66
N LEU A 61 10.01 -8.20 -5.28
CA LEU A 61 9.75 -7.85 -3.89
C LEU A 61 9.20 -9.04 -3.09
N LYS A 62 9.74 -9.20 -1.88
CA LYS A 62 9.27 -10.18 -0.89
C LYS A 62 8.91 -9.49 0.43
N PRO A 63 7.99 -10.05 1.24
CA PRO A 63 7.58 -9.46 2.52
C PRO A 63 8.74 -9.15 3.49
N ALA A 64 9.86 -9.88 3.40
CA ALA A 64 11.06 -9.60 4.19
C ALA A 64 11.61 -8.17 3.99
N LEU A 65 11.41 -7.58 2.80
CA LEU A 65 11.78 -6.18 2.57
C LEU A 65 10.94 -5.23 3.42
N TRP A 66 9.64 -5.48 3.55
CA TRP A 66 8.75 -4.64 4.36
C TRP A 66 9.17 -4.67 5.83
N ALA A 67 9.52 -5.86 6.34
CA ALA A 67 10.06 -6.01 7.69
C ALA A 67 11.36 -5.21 7.87
N ASN A 68 12.28 -5.28 6.92
CA ASN A 68 13.53 -4.52 6.94
C ASN A 68 13.28 -3.00 6.91
N LEU A 69 12.37 -2.52 6.05
CA LEU A 69 11.99 -1.11 5.99
C LEU A 69 11.40 -0.62 7.33
N CYS A 70 10.52 -1.40 7.94
CA CYS A 70 10.00 -1.08 9.27
C CYS A 70 11.12 -0.97 10.31
N GLN A 71 12.08 -1.92 10.32
CA GLN A 71 13.21 -1.88 11.25
C GLN A 71 14.10 -0.65 11.05
N ILE A 72 14.43 -0.30 9.80
CA ILE A 72 15.20 0.91 9.48
C ILE A 72 14.48 2.16 9.98
N ILE A 73 13.16 2.24 9.77
CA ILE A 73 12.36 3.38 10.24
C ILE A 73 12.38 3.44 11.77
N LEU A 74 12.18 2.33 12.47
CA LEU A 74 12.22 2.28 13.95
C LEU A 74 13.57 2.71 14.50
N ASP A 75 14.67 2.16 13.98
CA ASP A 75 16.03 2.45 14.43
C ASP A 75 16.43 3.92 14.23
N LYS A 76 15.83 4.56 13.25
CA LYS A 76 16.12 5.95 12.86
C LYS A 76 15.03 6.95 13.26
N TYR A 77 13.94 6.48 13.89
CA TYR A 77 12.74 7.29 14.09
C TYR A 77 13.01 8.61 14.80
N ASP A 78 13.78 8.60 15.88
CA ASP A 78 14.04 9.80 16.69
C ASP A 78 15.01 10.78 16.03
N GLN A 79 15.77 10.32 15.03
CA GLN A 79 16.80 11.12 14.37
C GLN A 79 16.23 11.98 13.23
N TYR A 80 15.07 11.60 12.66
CA TYR A 80 14.50 12.23 11.47
C TYR A 80 13.08 12.74 11.70
N SER A 81 12.73 13.81 11.00
CA SER A 81 11.39 14.40 11.00
C SER A 81 10.41 13.64 10.10
N GLY A 82 10.92 12.94 9.10
CA GLY A 82 10.16 12.13 8.15
C GLY A 82 11.07 11.25 7.30
N PHE A 83 10.44 10.36 6.54
CA PHE A 83 11.10 9.34 5.73
C PHE A 83 10.57 9.41 4.29
N VAL A 84 11.47 9.34 3.31
CA VAL A 84 11.13 9.19 1.90
C VAL A 84 11.69 7.85 1.42
N ILE A 85 10.84 7.00 0.87
CA ILE A 85 11.25 5.69 0.35
C ILE A 85 11.21 5.75 -1.17
N LEU A 86 12.40 5.66 -1.80
CA LEU A 86 12.51 5.54 -3.25
C LEU A 86 12.33 4.08 -3.64
N HIS A 87 11.29 3.80 -4.41
CA HIS A 87 10.80 2.45 -4.69
C HIS A 87 10.39 2.29 -6.16
N GLY A 88 10.53 1.08 -6.69
CA GLY A 88 9.99 0.76 -8.01
C GLY A 88 8.46 0.81 -8.03
N THR A 89 7.88 1.26 -9.14
CA THR A 89 6.45 1.59 -9.21
C THR A 89 5.52 0.38 -9.19
N ASP A 90 5.98 -0.82 -9.63
CA ASP A 90 5.10 -1.97 -9.86
C ASP A 90 4.45 -2.51 -8.58
N THR A 91 5.18 -2.54 -7.47
CA THR A 91 4.68 -3.04 -6.19
C THR A 91 4.68 -1.97 -5.09
N MET A 92 4.83 -0.69 -5.45
CA MET A 92 4.84 0.42 -4.48
C MET A 92 3.56 0.46 -3.65
N ALA A 93 2.39 0.23 -4.27
CA ALA A 93 1.10 0.23 -3.58
C ALA A 93 1.00 -0.91 -2.55
N TYR A 94 1.56 -2.10 -2.85
CA TYR A 94 1.67 -3.19 -1.88
C TYR A 94 2.59 -2.80 -0.70
N SER A 95 3.76 -2.23 -0.99
CA SER A 95 4.71 -1.83 0.05
C SER A 95 4.15 -0.75 0.97
N ALA A 96 3.50 0.26 0.41
CA ALA A 96 2.87 1.32 1.19
C ALA A 96 1.69 0.79 2.02
N ALA A 97 0.87 -0.10 1.46
CA ALA A 97 -0.19 -0.77 2.20
C ALA A 97 0.36 -1.64 3.33
N ALA A 98 1.40 -2.46 3.08
CA ALA A 98 2.03 -3.30 4.09
C ALA A 98 2.58 -2.46 5.26
N LEU A 99 3.39 -1.43 4.98
CA LEU A 99 3.93 -0.56 6.03
C LEU A 99 2.82 0.18 6.80
N SER A 100 1.70 0.52 6.15
CA SER A 100 0.53 1.10 6.82
C SER A 100 -0.04 0.18 7.91
N PHE A 101 -0.05 -1.15 7.68
CA PHE A 101 -0.51 -2.12 8.67
C PHE A 101 0.57 -2.44 9.70
N MET A 102 1.82 -2.60 9.28
CA MET A 102 2.93 -3.02 10.12
C MET A 102 3.34 -1.96 11.14
N LEU A 103 3.40 -0.67 10.74
CA LEU A 103 3.79 0.43 11.63
C LEU A 103 2.60 0.89 12.48
N ASN A 104 2.78 0.85 13.81
CA ASN A 104 1.79 1.31 14.76
C ASN A 104 2.28 2.59 15.44
N ASN A 105 1.35 3.48 15.79
CA ASN A 105 1.61 4.76 16.47
C ASN A 105 2.54 5.71 15.69
N LEU A 106 2.48 5.64 14.34
CA LEU A 106 3.26 6.50 13.46
C LEU A 106 2.84 7.97 13.63
N THR A 107 3.78 8.85 13.96
CA THR A 107 3.56 10.30 14.14
C THR A 107 4.34 11.14 13.15
N LYS A 108 5.10 10.50 12.25
CA LYS A 108 5.93 11.13 11.22
C LYS A 108 5.54 10.59 9.85
N PRO A 109 5.74 11.38 8.77
CA PRO A 109 5.43 10.89 7.42
C PRO A 109 6.41 9.81 6.97
N VAL A 110 5.88 8.80 6.29
CA VAL A 110 6.62 7.83 5.50
C VAL A 110 6.11 7.91 4.07
N VAL A 111 6.84 8.60 3.21
CA VAL A 111 6.41 8.94 1.85
C VAL A 111 7.10 8.01 0.85
N PHE A 112 6.36 7.12 0.25
CA PHE A 112 6.83 6.36 -0.92
C PHE A 112 6.76 7.24 -2.14
N THR A 113 7.80 7.17 -2.98
CA THR A 113 7.82 7.77 -4.30
C THR A 113 8.75 7.00 -5.24
N GLY A 114 8.67 7.32 -6.51
CA GLY A 114 9.44 6.71 -7.57
C GLY A 114 9.30 7.52 -8.86
N SER A 115 9.62 6.92 -9.98
CA SER A 115 9.41 7.55 -11.29
C SER A 115 9.16 6.51 -12.37
N GLN A 116 8.53 6.94 -13.46
CA GLN A 116 8.42 6.15 -14.68
C GLN A 116 9.73 6.21 -15.51
N LEU A 117 10.46 7.31 -15.41
CA LEU A 117 11.73 7.51 -16.10
C LEU A 117 12.87 7.72 -15.09
N PRO A 118 14.10 7.23 -15.41
CA PRO A 118 15.27 7.50 -14.59
C PRO A 118 15.47 8.99 -14.34
N ILE A 119 15.91 9.35 -13.14
CA ILE A 119 16.02 10.77 -12.73
C ILE A 119 16.98 11.59 -13.59
N GLY A 120 17.96 10.94 -14.23
CA GLY A 120 18.92 11.58 -15.12
C GLY A 120 18.42 11.76 -16.57
N THR A 121 17.21 11.33 -16.92
CA THR A 121 16.69 11.43 -18.29
C THR A 121 15.95 12.74 -18.53
N ILE A 122 15.93 13.17 -19.79
CA ILE A 122 15.13 14.33 -20.22
C ILE A 122 13.64 13.99 -20.02
N ARG A 123 12.86 14.92 -19.45
CA ARG A 123 11.44 14.80 -19.13
C ARG A 123 11.12 13.76 -18.03
N THR A 124 12.08 13.45 -17.16
CA THR A 124 11.78 12.58 -16.00
C THR A 124 10.72 13.23 -15.09
N ASP A 125 9.81 12.39 -14.59
CA ASP A 125 8.89 12.71 -13.50
C ASP A 125 9.56 12.60 -12.12
N GLY A 126 10.71 11.91 -12.05
CA GLY A 126 11.40 11.62 -10.78
C GLY A 126 11.88 12.83 -10.01
N ARG A 127 12.23 13.93 -10.71
CA ARG A 127 12.69 15.16 -10.07
C ARG A 127 11.59 15.81 -9.23
N GLU A 128 10.44 16.07 -9.82
CA GLU A 128 9.31 16.72 -9.13
C GLU A 128 8.76 15.80 -8.02
N ASN A 129 8.66 14.49 -8.30
CA ASN A 129 8.24 13.50 -7.32
C ASN A 129 9.16 13.49 -6.09
N LEU A 130 10.48 13.53 -6.28
CA LEU A 130 11.44 13.55 -5.18
C LEU A 130 11.39 14.86 -4.38
N ILE A 131 11.38 16.01 -5.05
CA ILE A 131 11.31 17.34 -4.41
C ILE A 131 10.06 17.43 -3.53
N ALA A 132 8.88 17.13 -4.10
CA ALA A 132 7.63 17.20 -3.36
C ALA A 132 7.58 16.18 -2.20
N ALA A 133 8.11 14.96 -2.37
CA ALA A 133 8.18 13.96 -1.30
C ALA A 133 9.03 14.44 -0.12
N LEU A 134 10.18 15.09 -0.38
CA LEU A 134 11.05 15.64 0.65
C LEU A 134 10.38 16.81 1.39
N GLU A 135 9.71 17.71 0.67
CA GLU A 135 8.99 18.83 1.25
C GLU A 135 7.87 18.36 2.19
N ILE A 136 7.07 17.37 1.75
CA ILE A 136 6.00 16.76 2.55
C ILE A 136 6.58 16.03 3.77
N ALA A 137 7.69 15.29 3.59
CA ALA A 137 8.32 14.57 4.69
C ALA A 137 8.89 15.50 5.77
N ALA A 138 9.27 16.73 5.41
CA ALA A 138 9.77 17.75 6.33
C ALA A 138 8.68 18.70 6.87
N ALA A 139 7.44 18.63 6.32
CA ALA A 139 6.37 19.58 6.65
C ALA A 139 5.88 19.40 8.09
N THR A 140 5.89 20.50 8.84
CA THR A 140 5.41 20.54 10.22
C THR A 140 4.61 21.80 10.51
N ILE A 141 3.56 21.68 11.33
CA ILE A 141 2.81 22.81 11.93
C ILE A 141 2.92 22.64 13.45
N GLU A 142 3.36 23.69 14.13
CA GLU A 142 3.56 23.68 15.60
C GLU A 142 4.42 22.49 16.07
N GLY A 143 5.43 22.10 15.30
CA GLY A 143 6.35 21.01 15.62
C GLY A 143 5.78 19.59 15.38
N LYS A 144 4.55 19.46 14.89
CA LYS A 144 3.93 18.18 14.52
C LYS A 144 3.94 18.00 13.00
N ALA A 145 4.14 16.77 12.56
CA ALA A 145 4.07 16.46 11.13
C ALA A 145 2.69 16.78 10.56
N VAL A 146 2.66 17.34 9.35
CA VAL A 146 1.40 17.64 8.65
C VAL A 146 0.71 16.36 8.21
N VAL A 147 1.46 15.35 7.75
CA VAL A 147 0.90 14.07 7.30
C VAL A 147 1.56 12.92 8.07
N PRO A 148 1.07 12.55 9.27
CA PRO A 148 1.66 11.48 10.09
C PRO A 148 1.17 10.09 9.62
N GLU A 149 1.32 9.78 8.35
CA GLU A 149 0.85 8.54 7.71
C GLU A 149 1.88 7.95 6.76
N VAL A 150 1.70 6.67 6.42
CA VAL A 150 2.33 6.07 5.25
C VAL A 150 1.54 6.49 4.02
N CYS A 151 2.21 7.11 3.05
CA CYS A 151 1.58 7.65 1.86
C CYS A 151 2.43 7.41 0.60
N ILE A 152 1.80 7.57 -0.56
CA ILE A 152 2.43 7.55 -1.88
C ILE A 152 2.30 8.93 -2.47
N LEU A 153 3.42 9.52 -2.84
CA LEU A 153 3.47 10.70 -3.69
C LEU A 153 3.80 10.27 -5.11
N PHE A 154 2.90 10.57 -6.03
CA PHE A 154 3.16 10.34 -7.44
C PHE A 154 2.35 11.29 -8.32
N GLY A 155 2.97 11.80 -9.37
CA GLY A 155 2.39 12.89 -10.12
C GLY A 155 2.02 14.04 -9.20
N ALA A 156 1.31 14.95 -9.35
CA ALA A 156 1.03 16.06 -8.44
C ALA A 156 0.09 15.72 -7.25
N LYS A 157 0.09 14.47 -6.74
CA LYS A 157 -0.85 14.05 -5.69
C LYS A 157 -0.19 13.20 -4.61
N LEU A 158 -0.61 13.42 -3.36
CA LEU A 158 -0.27 12.60 -2.22
C LEU A 158 -1.47 11.72 -1.85
N PHE A 159 -1.30 10.42 -1.88
CA PHE A 159 -2.34 9.45 -1.55
C PHE A 159 -2.04 8.73 -0.25
N ARG A 160 -3.08 8.30 0.49
CA ARG A 160 -2.91 7.36 1.60
C ARG A 160 -2.40 6.02 1.06
N GLY A 161 -1.34 5.47 1.64
CA GLY A 161 -0.64 4.31 1.10
C GLY A 161 -1.52 3.06 0.93
N ASN A 162 -2.44 2.81 1.86
CA ASN A 162 -3.36 1.66 1.81
C ASN A 162 -4.70 1.95 1.10
N ARG A 163 -4.78 3.05 0.36
CA ARG A 163 -5.93 3.44 -0.48
C ARG A 163 -5.57 3.59 -1.94
N THR A 164 -4.35 3.26 -2.30
CA THR A 164 -3.75 3.59 -3.60
C THR A 164 -3.53 2.33 -4.41
N THR A 165 -3.76 2.44 -5.72
CA THR A 165 -3.47 1.39 -6.70
C THR A 165 -2.74 1.97 -7.90
N LYS A 166 -1.87 1.17 -8.55
CA LYS A 166 -1.23 1.54 -9.82
C LYS A 166 -2.20 1.25 -10.96
N ILE A 167 -2.56 2.29 -11.70
CA ILE A 167 -3.58 2.22 -12.76
C ILE A 167 -2.99 2.28 -14.17
N ASN A 168 -1.73 2.66 -14.32
CA ASN A 168 -1.13 2.84 -15.63
C ASN A 168 0.36 2.49 -15.59
N ALA A 169 0.82 1.78 -16.64
CA ALA A 169 2.20 1.36 -16.77
C ALA A 169 3.13 2.42 -17.40
N GLU A 170 2.58 3.42 -18.08
CA GLU A 170 3.33 4.39 -18.90
C GLU A 170 3.08 5.85 -18.53
N SER A 171 1.92 6.17 -17.92
CA SER A 171 1.57 7.54 -17.57
C SER A 171 2.37 8.05 -16.36
N PHE A 172 2.65 9.35 -16.33
CA PHE A 172 3.16 10.00 -15.13
C PHE A 172 2.09 10.11 -14.03
N ASP A 173 0.80 10.06 -14.38
CA ASP A 173 -0.31 9.85 -13.45
C ASP A 173 -0.59 8.35 -13.29
N ALA A 174 0.40 7.60 -12.78
CA ALA A 174 0.34 6.13 -12.73
C ALA A 174 -0.43 5.58 -11.54
N PHE A 175 -0.73 6.38 -10.53
CA PHE A 175 -1.39 5.97 -9.29
C PHE A 175 -2.69 6.72 -9.06
N GLN A 176 -3.67 6.04 -8.44
CA GLN A 176 -4.96 6.61 -8.07
C GLN A 176 -5.51 6.02 -6.79
N SER A 177 -6.30 6.82 -6.09
CA SER A 177 -7.16 6.41 -4.98
C SER A 177 -8.60 6.69 -5.37
N PHE A 178 -9.36 5.64 -5.72
CA PHE A 178 -10.72 5.80 -6.29
C PHE A 178 -11.77 6.12 -5.24
N ASN A 179 -11.60 5.57 -4.03
CA ASN A 179 -12.61 5.63 -2.97
C ASN A 179 -12.20 6.54 -1.81
N TYR A 180 -11.05 7.23 -1.94
CA TYR A 180 -10.58 8.14 -0.90
C TYR A 180 -9.90 9.37 -1.54
N PRO A 181 -10.15 10.58 -1.04
CA PRO A 181 -9.55 11.77 -1.63
C PRO A 181 -8.02 11.80 -1.39
N PRO A 182 -7.26 12.50 -2.25
CA PRO A 182 -5.85 12.78 -1.99
C PRO A 182 -5.65 13.49 -0.65
N LEU A 183 -4.54 13.16 0.03
CA LEU A 183 -4.12 13.82 1.27
C LEU A 183 -3.54 15.22 1.01
N ALA A 184 -2.97 15.41 -0.18
CA ALA A 184 -2.54 16.71 -0.68
C ALA A 184 -2.50 16.73 -2.20
N GLU A 185 -2.60 17.95 -2.77
CA GLU A 185 -2.37 18.23 -4.17
C GLU A 185 -1.21 19.22 -4.30
N ILE A 186 -0.28 18.94 -5.22
CA ILE A 186 0.94 19.68 -5.41
C ILE A 186 0.77 20.59 -6.63
N GLY A 187 0.88 21.90 -6.41
CA GLY A 187 0.92 22.93 -7.41
C GLY A 187 2.04 23.93 -7.10
N ILE A 188 1.81 25.22 -7.30
CA ILE A 188 2.71 26.27 -6.81
C ILE A 188 2.86 26.18 -5.28
N HIS A 189 1.78 25.79 -4.62
CA HIS A 189 1.74 25.50 -3.21
C HIS A 189 1.21 24.08 -3.00
N ILE A 190 1.62 23.43 -1.92
CA ILE A 190 1.05 22.14 -1.50
C ILE A 190 -0.25 22.40 -0.73
N HIS A 191 -1.35 21.95 -1.28
CA HIS A 191 -2.68 22.05 -0.66
C HIS A 191 -3.03 20.78 0.09
N TYR A 192 -2.89 20.82 1.42
CA TYR A 192 -3.22 19.66 2.28
C TYR A 192 -4.72 19.54 2.53
N ASN A 193 -5.25 18.34 2.35
CA ASN A 193 -6.63 18.00 2.71
C ASN A 193 -6.69 17.54 4.16
N TYR A 194 -6.75 18.50 5.08
CA TYR A 194 -6.75 18.22 6.53
C TYR A 194 -7.92 17.32 6.97
N GLY A 195 -9.05 17.33 6.26
CA GLY A 195 -10.19 16.46 6.55
C GLY A 195 -9.95 14.99 6.17
N ALA A 196 -9.02 14.74 5.26
CA ALA A 196 -8.65 13.39 4.84
C ALA A 196 -7.47 12.81 5.63
N ILE A 197 -6.60 13.65 6.19
CA ILE A 197 -5.43 13.20 6.94
C ILE A 197 -5.84 12.63 8.30
N ASN A 198 -5.24 11.50 8.69
CA ASN A 198 -5.54 10.83 9.95
C ASN A 198 -4.73 11.44 11.11
N TYR A 199 -5.36 12.29 11.89
CA TYR A 199 -4.80 12.92 13.09
C TYR A 199 -5.19 12.21 14.39
N THR A 200 -5.56 10.93 14.35
CA THR A 200 -5.84 10.18 15.58
C THR A 200 -4.68 10.31 16.57
N PRO A 201 -4.92 10.76 17.80
CA PRO A 201 -3.86 10.90 18.80
C PRO A 201 -3.09 9.60 19.01
N ARG A 202 -1.78 9.69 19.05
CA ARG A 202 -0.87 8.57 19.34
C ARG A 202 -0.24 8.84 20.70
N THR A 203 -0.56 8.02 21.68
CA THR A 203 -0.06 8.13 23.06
C THR A 203 1.08 7.16 23.34
N GLU A 204 1.13 6.07 22.59
CA GLU A 204 2.15 5.04 22.72
C GLU A 204 3.32 5.30 21.76
N PRO A 205 4.54 4.86 22.11
CA PRO A 205 5.67 4.90 21.21
C PRO A 205 5.41 4.15 19.91
N ILE A 206 6.12 4.55 18.84
CA ILE A 206 6.10 3.80 17.59
C ILE A 206 6.56 2.36 17.83
N CYS A 207 5.89 1.42 17.21
CA CYS A 207 6.29 0.02 17.16
C CYS A 207 5.86 -0.61 15.82
N ALA A 208 6.41 -1.77 15.50
CA ALA A 208 6.01 -2.51 14.31
C ALA A 208 5.69 -3.96 14.66
N PHE A 209 4.72 -4.51 13.91
CA PHE A 209 4.51 -5.94 13.79
C PHE A 209 4.90 -6.32 12.37
N THR A 210 6.01 -7.04 12.20
CA THR A 210 6.70 -7.18 10.92
C THR A 210 6.46 -8.53 10.22
N GLU A 211 5.79 -9.44 10.89
CA GLU A 211 5.52 -10.77 10.34
C GLU A 211 4.25 -10.75 9.48
N MET A 212 4.29 -11.50 8.37
CA MET A 212 3.23 -11.56 7.37
C MET A 212 2.99 -13.01 6.95
N ASN A 213 1.77 -13.49 7.00
CA ASN A 213 1.40 -14.82 6.56
C ASN A 213 1.12 -14.85 5.06
N THR A 214 1.99 -15.48 4.31
CA THR A 214 1.88 -15.56 2.84
C THR A 214 1.00 -16.71 2.34
N ASN A 215 0.39 -17.51 3.22
CA ASN A 215 -0.49 -18.63 2.85
C ASN A 215 -1.88 -18.12 2.44
N ILE A 216 -1.90 -17.26 1.43
CA ILE A 216 -3.12 -16.68 0.85
C ILE A 216 -3.16 -16.92 -0.65
N ALA A 217 -4.36 -16.88 -1.21
CA ALA A 217 -4.58 -16.90 -2.65
C ALA A 217 -5.58 -15.81 -3.05
N ILE A 218 -5.51 -15.39 -4.31
CA ILE A 218 -6.51 -14.54 -4.97
C ILE A 218 -7.23 -15.40 -5.98
N LEU A 219 -8.57 -15.40 -5.93
CA LEU A 219 -9.43 -16.05 -6.90
C LEU A 219 -10.29 -14.97 -7.58
N GLN A 220 -9.86 -14.56 -8.77
CA GLN A 220 -10.63 -13.66 -9.60
C GLN A 220 -11.71 -14.44 -10.35
N LEU A 221 -12.97 -14.07 -10.17
CA LEU A 221 -14.08 -14.68 -10.87
C LEU A 221 -14.18 -14.14 -12.31
N PHE A 222 -14.54 -15.01 -13.23
CA PHE A 222 -14.85 -14.66 -14.61
C PHE A 222 -15.97 -15.58 -15.15
N PRO A 223 -16.76 -15.12 -16.14
CA PRO A 223 -17.79 -15.97 -16.73
C PRO A 223 -17.20 -17.22 -17.35
N GLY A 224 -17.69 -18.39 -16.89
CA GLY A 224 -17.18 -19.70 -17.32
C GLY A 224 -16.01 -20.24 -16.52
N ILE A 225 -15.70 -19.65 -15.35
CA ILE A 225 -14.75 -20.25 -14.40
C ILE A 225 -15.20 -21.66 -14.02
N ARG A 226 -14.32 -22.64 -14.17
CA ARG A 226 -14.64 -24.04 -13.91
C ARG A 226 -14.47 -24.38 -12.44
N PRO A 227 -15.37 -25.25 -11.87
CA PRO A 227 -15.26 -25.67 -10.47
C PRO A 227 -13.91 -26.31 -10.12
N GLU A 228 -13.28 -27.00 -11.08
CA GLU A 228 -11.97 -27.65 -10.84
C GLU A 228 -10.86 -26.63 -10.57
N LEU A 229 -10.95 -25.40 -11.15
CA LEU A 229 -10.01 -24.34 -10.84
C LEU A 229 -10.18 -23.85 -9.40
N ILE A 230 -11.43 -23.70 -8.97
CA ILE A 230 -11.74 -23.32 -7.58
C ILE A 230 -11.23 -24.39 -6.62
N ASP A 231 -11.47 -25.66 -6.94
CA ASP A 231 -10.94 -26.80 -6.17
C ASP A 231 -9.42 -26.75 -6.06
N ALA A 232 -8.72 -26.54 -7.16
CA ALA A 232 -7.27 -26.47 -7.15
C ALA A 232 -6.74 -25.38 -6.20
N VAL A 233 -7.42 -24.24 -6.12
CA VAL A 233 -7.07 -23.15 -5.20
C VAL A 233 -7.36 -23.56 -3.74
N ILE A 234 -8.57 -24.00 -3.42
CA ILE A 234 -8.96 -24.32 -2.03
C ILE A 234 -8.30 -25.60 -1.47
N GLN A 235 -7.74 -26.44 -2.33
CA GLN A 235 -6.96 -27.63 -1.96
C GLN A 235 -5.47 -27.33 -1.82
N THR A 236 -5.02 -26.09 -2.05
CA THR A 236 -3.62 -25.70 -1.87
C THR A 236 -3.18 -26.00 -0.44
N PRO A 237 -2.13 -26.82 -0.23
CA PRO A 237 -1.67 -27.15 1.10
C PRO A 237 -1.30 -25.91 1.91
N GLY A 238 -1.82 -25.82 3.14
CA GLY A 238 -1.51 -24.71 4.04
C GLY A 238 -2.25 -23.40 3.74
N LEU A 239 -3.13 -23.35 2.74
CA LEU A 239 -3.92 -22.14 2.45
C LEU A 239 -4.75 -21.71 3.67
N ARG A 240 -4.58 -20.47 4.10
CA ARG A 240 -5.29 -19.90 5.27
C ARG A 240 -6.25 -18.77 4.88
N GLY A 241 -5.96 -18.04 3.82
CA GLY A 241 -6.77 -16.92 3.35
C GLY A 241 -7.07 -16.99 1.87
N LEU A 242 -8.29 -16.63 1.49
CA LEU A 242 -8.73 -16.53 0.10
C LEU A 242 -9.36 -15.15 -0.12
N ILE A 243 -8.74 -14.35 -0.99
CA ILE A 243 -9.35 -13.13 -1.49
C ILE A 243 -10.18 -13.51 -2.71
N LEU A 244 -11.50 -13.37 -2.59
CA LEU A 244 -12.45 -13.66 -3.65
C LEU A 244 -12.77 -12.35 -4.38
N GLU A 245 -12.26 -12.20 -5.59
CA GLU A 245 -12.45 -11.00 -6.41
C GLU A 245 -13.70 -11.16 -7.27
N THR A 246 -14.77 -10.48 -6.86
CA THR A 246 -16.15 -10.66 -7.37
C THR A 246 -16.60 -9.49 -8.26
N TYR A 247 -17.79 -9.60 -8.81
CA TYR A 247 -18.36 -8.61 -9.75
C TYR A 247 -19.06 -7.46 -9.02
N GLY A 248 -18.93 -6.24 -9.58
CA GLY A 248 -19.72 -5.08 -9.17
C GLY A 248 -19.71 -4.87 -7.65
N SER A 249 -20.84 -4.85 -6.99
CA SER A 249 -20.98 -4.62 -5.56
C SER A 249 -20.77 -5.88 -4.69
N GLY A 250 -20.00 -6.86 -5.15
CA GLY A 250 -19.70 -8.08 -4.41
C GLY A 250 -20.52 -9.29 -4.87
N ASN A 251 -21.03 -9.29 -6.11
CA ASN A 251 -21.84 -10.35 -6.68
C ASN A 251 -20.98 -11.52 -7.17
N ALA A 252 -21.45 -12.73 -6.94
CA ALA A 252 -20.83 -13.97 -7.39
C ALA A 252 -21.86 -14.91 -8.05
N PRO A 253 -21.44 -15.98 -8.75
CA PRO A 253 -22.36 -16.99 -9.26
C PRO A 253 -23.23 -17.57 -8.17
N THR A 254 -24.50 -17.85 -8.49
CA THR A 254 -25.47 -18.48 -7.57
C THR A 254 -25.64 -19.97 -7.84
N ASP A 255 -24.88 -20.53 -8.78
CA ASP A 255 -24.94 -21.94 -9.06
C ASP A 255 -24.46 -22.75 -7.84
N ARG A 256 -25.13 -23.89 -7.64
CA ARG A 256 -24.93 -24.72 -6.45
C ARG A 256 -23.49 -25.23 -6.32
N CYS A 257 -22.85 -25.53 -7.45
CA CYS A 257 -21.49 -26.07 -7.42
C CYS A 257 -20.50 -25.02 -6.89
N PHE A 258 -20.58 -23.77 -7.36
CA PHE A 258 -19.77 -22.67 -6.86
C PHE A 258 -19.98 -22.44 -5.35
N LEU A 259 -21.24 -22.34 -4.94
CA LEU A 259 -21.59 -22.07 -3.54
C LEU A 259 -21.11 -23.18 -2.59
N GLU A 260 -21.23 -24.47 -2.99
CA GLU A 260 -20.71 -25.61 -2.24
C GLU A 260 -19.18 -25.53 -2.07
N LYS A 261 -18.43 -25.06 -3.10
CA LYS A 261 -16.96 -24.88 -2.99
C LYS A 261 -16.58 -23.78 -2.01
N ILE A 262 -17.27 -22.64 -2.03
CA ILE A 262 -17.05 -21.55 -1.06
C ILE A 262 -17.37 -22.03 0.37
N LYS A 263 -18.46 -22.77 0.54
CA LYS A 263 -18.82 -23.38 1.82
C LYS A 263 -17.75 -24.37 2.30
N GLU A 264 -17.25 -25.24 1.42
CA GLU A 264 -16.16 -26.18 1.72
C GLU A 264 -14.91 -25.46 2.17
N ALA A 265 -14.50 -24.40 1.46
CA ALA A 265 -13.35 -23.58 1.85
C ALA A 265 -13.49 -22.99 3.25
N SER A 266 -14.67 -22.43 3.56
CA SER A 266 -14.96 -21.89 4.91
C SER A 266 -14.93 -22.98 5.99
N GLN A 267 -15.47 -24.17 5.70
CA GLN A 267 -15.45 -25.31 6.64
C GLN A 267 -14.05 -25.87 6.89
N LYS A 268 -13.14 -25.74 5.94
CA LYS A 268 -11.70 -26.03 6.10
C LYS A 268 -10.97 -25.00 6.96
N GLY A 269 -11.64 -23.93 7.38
CA GLY A 269 -11.04 -22.84 8.17
C GLY A 269 -10.34 -21.79 7.32
N ILE A 270 -10.51 -21.81 5.99
CA ILE A 270 -9.97 -20.77 5.11
C ILE A 270 -10.79 -19.49 5.34
N ILE A 271 -10.11 -18.40 5.67
CA ILE A 271 -10.73 -17.07 5.81
C ILE A 271 -10.96 -16.47 4.42
N ILE A 272 -12.23 -16.18 4.09
CA ILE A 272 -12.59 -15.67 2.76
C ILE A 272 -12.95 -14.19 2.87
N TYR A 273 -12.35 -13.38 1.99
CA TYR A 273 -12.49 -11.92 1.95
C TYR A 273 -12.97 -11.49 0.57
N ASN A 274 -14.19 -10.96 0.48
CA ASN A 274 -14.81 -10.56 -0.77
C ASN A 274 -14.40 -9.14 -1.16
N VAL A 275 -13.73 -8.98 -2.30
CA VAL A 275 -13.26 -7.72 -2.88
C VAL A 275 -13.87 -7.55 -4.27
N THR A 276 -14.18 -6.33 -4.67
CA THR A 276 -14.72 -6.07 -6.01
C THR A 276 -13.62 -5.98 -7.08
N GLN A 277 -13.91 -6.43 -8.29
CA GLN A 277 -13.09 -6.20 -9.49
C GLN A 277 -13.13 -4.74 -9.97
N CYS A 278 -14.09 -3.97 -9.48
CA CYS A 278 -14.20 -2.55 -9.82
C CYS A 278 -13.19 -1.75 -9.01
N GLN A 279 -12.46 -0.87 -9.66
CA GLN A 279 -11.49 0.01 -8.99
C GLN A 279 -12.16 1.01 -8.05
N GLY A 280 -13.37 1.45 -8.36
CA GLY A 280 -14.18 2.34 -7.52
C GLY A 280 -15.49 1.70 -7.11
N GLY A 281 -16.03 2.10 -5.96
CA GLY A 281 -17.25 1.57 -5.38
C GLY A 281 -16.99 0.69 -4.17
N THR A 282 -18.03 0.00 -3.71
CA THR A 282 -17.99 -0.78 -2.47
C THR A 282 -18.67 -2.14 -2.61
N VAL A 283 -18.18 -3.12 -1.88
CA VAL A 283 -18.84 -4.42 -1.70
C VAL A 283 -19.95 -4.27 -0.66
N GLU A 284 -21.20 -4.47 -1.09
CA GLU A 284 -22.39 -4.42 -0.24
C GLU A 284 -22.97 -5.83 -0.05
N MET A 285 -22.37 -6.57 0.87
CA MET A 285 -22.81 -7.94 1.17
C MET A 285 -24.24 -7.99 1.71
N GLY A 286 -25.05 -8.91 1.15
CA GLY A 286 -26.44 -9.13 1.59
C GLY A 286 -27.49 -8.23 0.94
N ARG A 287 -27.11 -7.23 0.16
CA ARG A 287 -28.06 -6.40 -0.62
C ARG A 287 -28.75 -7.20 -1.72
N TYR A 288 -28.01 -8.08 -2.38
CA TYR A 288 -28.52 -8.96 -3.43
C TYR A 288 -28.49 -10.40 -2.97
N GLU A 289 -29.40 -11.23 -3.50
CA GLU A 289 -29.47 -12.67 -3.22
C GLU A 289 -28.12 -13.36 -3.49
N THR A 290 -27.44 -12.95 -4.58
CA THR A 290 -26.13 -13.44 -5.00
C THR A 290 -25.01 -13.26 -3.95
N SER A 291 -25.13 -12.29 -3.06
CA SER A 291 -24.13 -12.04 -1.99
C SER A 291 -24.60 -12.51 -0.61
N ARG A 292 -25.90 -12.83 -0.46
CA ARG A 292 -26.47 -13.31 0.82
C ARG A 292 -25.92 -14.67 1.21
N GLU A 293 -25.82 -15.61 0.27
CA GLU A 293 -25.27 -16.94 0.51
C GLU A 293 -23.79 -16.89 0.96
N LEU A 294 -23.01 -15.97 0.38
CA LEU A 294 -21.63 -15.77 0.80
C LEU A 294 -21.53 -15.32 2.26
N LEU A 295 -22.43 -14.44 2.73
CA LEU A 295 -22.52 -14.05 4.14
C LEU A 295 -22.82 -15.26 5.04
N ASN A 296 -23.78 -16.12 4.63
CA ASN A 296 -24.15 -17.33 5.39
C ASN A 296 -22.98 -18.28 5.54
N TYR A 297 -22.03 -18.29 4.59
CA TYR A 297 -20.81 -19.09 4.66
C TYR A 297 -19.65 -18.37 5.38
N GLY A 298 -19.93 -17.19 5.96
CA GLY A 298 -18.97 -16.45 6.77
C GLY A 298 -17.88 -15.75 5.97
N VAL A 299 -18.17 -15.38 4.72
CA VAL A 299 -17.30 -14.52 3.89
C VAL A 299 -17.33 -13.09 4.44
N SER A 300 -16.17 -12.49 4.63
CA SER A 300 -16.02 -11.10 5.08
C SER A 300 -16.09 -10.12 3.91
N SER A 301 -16.63 -8.91 4.15
CA SER A 301 -16.70 -7.84 3.14
C SER A 301 -15.43 -7.02 3.11
N GLY A 302 -14.90 -6.77 1.90
CA GLY A 302 -13.81 -5.83 1.66
C GLY A 302 -14.24 -4.37 1.61
N TYR A 303 -15.55 -4.13 1.54
CA TYR A 303 -16.08 -2.77 1.33
C TYR A 303 -15.41 -2.11 0.12
N ASP A 304 -14.77 -0.96 0.32
CA ASP A 304 -14.11 -0.16 -0.70
C ASP A 304 -12.56 -0.27 -0.69
N ILE A 305 -12.03 -1.38 -0.13
CA ILE A 305 -10.59 -1.64 -0.05
C ILE A 305 -9.98 -1.86 -1.45
N THR A 306 -8.74 -1.44 -1.63
CA THR A 306 -7.96 -1.81 -2.84
C THR A 306 -7.46 -3.26 -2.73
N MET A 307 -7.16 -3.89 -3.87
CA MET A 307 -6.64 -5.26 -3.89
C MET A 307 -5.32 -5.36 -3.11
N GLU A 308 -4.43 -4.40 -3.29
CA GLU A 308 -3.13 -4.37 -2.62
C GLU A 308 -3.28 -4.28 -1.09
N ALA A 309 -4.19 -3.43 -0.63
CA ALA A 309 -4.49 -3.31 0.80
C ALA A 309 -5.18 -4.57 1.34
N ALA A 310 -6.06 -5.22 0.55
CA ALA A 310 -6.72 -6.46 0.95
C ALA A 310 -5.72 -7.61 1.13
N VAL A 311 -4.76 -7.75 0.21
CA VAL A 311 -3.67 -8.72 0.30
C VAL A 311 -2.84 -8.48 1.56
N CYS A 312 -2.36 -7.26 1.77
CA CYS A 312 -1.52 -6.92 2.91
C CYS A 312 -2.28 -7.05 4.24
N LYS A 313 -3.55 -6.62 4.29
CA LYS A 313 -4.41 -6.77 5.47
C LYS A 313 -4.63 -8.23 5.84
N MET A 314 -4.93 -9.08 4.86
CA MET A 314 -5.11 -10.51 5.06
C MET A 314 -3.82 -11.16 5.60
N MET A 315 -2.67 -10.91 4.97
CA MET A 315 -1.37 -11.42 5.41
C MET A 315 -1.06 -10.99 6.85
N TYR A 316 -1.29 -9.72 7.18
CA TYR A 316 -1.06 -9.16 8.51
C TYR A 316 -1.96 -9.78 9.58
N LEU A 317 -3.26 -9.89 9.31
CA LEU A 317 -4.22 -10.41 10.27
C LEU A 317 -4.07 -11.91 10.52
N LEU A 318 -3.78 -12.70 9.48
CA LEU A 318 -3.54 -14.14 9.58
C LEU A 318 -2.29 -14.49 10.40
N GLU A 319 -1.31 -13.61 10.46
CA GLU A 319 -0.13 -13.79 11.29
C GLU A 319 -0.37 -13.30 12.72
N LYS A 320 -1.00 -12.15 12.86
CA LYS A 320 -1.21 -11.50 14.15
C LYS A 320 -2.23 -12.21 15.04
N TYR A 321 -3.25 -12.84 14.45
CA TYR A 321 -4.36 -13.45 15.16
C TYR A 321 -4.53 -14.92 14.77
N HIS A 322 -4.94 -15.73 15.75
CA HIS A 322 -5.18 -17.18 15.54
C HIS A 322 -6.66 -17.52 15.54
N ASP A 323 -7.52 -16.72 16.17
CA ASP A 323 -8.96 -16.92 16.17
C ASP A 323 -9.59 -16.38 14.87
N ALA A 324 -10.32 -17.25 14.17
CA ALA A 324 -11.01 -16.92 12.92
C ALA A 324 -12.06 -15.80 13.11
N ASN A 325 -12.73 -15.73 14.24
CA ASN A 325 -13.74 -14.68 14.50
C ASN A 325 -13.07 -13.32 14.72
N GLU A 326 -11.92 -13.32 15.38
CA GLU A 326 -11.14 -12.11 15.58
C GLU A 326 -10.60 -11.59 14.25
N ILE A 327 -10.05 -12.47 13.41
CA ILE A 327 -9.60 -12.12 12.06
C ILE A 327 -10.76 -11.52 11.25
N LYS A 328 -11.92 -12.19 11.20
CA LYS A 328 -13.10 -11.69 10.48
C LYS A 328 -13.60 -10.36 11.01
N LYS A 329 -13.57 -10.14 12.33
CA LYS A 329 -13.90 -8.85 12.95
C LYS A 329 -13.02 -7.72 12.42
N TYR A 330 -11.71 -7.93 12.36
CA TYR A 330 -10.78 -6.92 11.85
C TYR A 330 -10.83 -6.78 10.32
N LEU A 331 -11.11 -7.84 9.56
CA LEU A 331 -11.35 -7.73 8.12
C LEU A 331 -12.54 -6.81 7.81
N ASN A 332 -13.61 -6.93 8.60
CA ASN A 332 -14.83 -6.13 8.44
C ASN A 332 -14.76 -4.73 9.11
N SER A 333 -13.59 -4.31 9.59
CA SER A 333 -13.40 -2.98 10.22
C SER A 333 -12.22 -2.25 9.63
N SER A 334 -12.22 -0.92 9.71
CA SER A 334 -11.07 -0.10 9.34
C SER A 334 -10.06 -0.10 10.48
N ILE A 335 -8.84 -0.59 10.24
CA ILE A 335 -7.77 -0.62 11.25
C ILE A 335 -6.70 0.45 11.02
N LYS A 336 -6.54 0.89 9.78
CA LYS A 336 -5.55 1.90 9.36
C LYS A 336 -6.10 2.90 8.33
N GLY A 337 -7.43 3.03 8.24
CA GLY A 337 -8.08 3.91 7.28
C GLY A 337 -8.17 3.32 5.86
N GLU A 338 -7.96 2.01 5.70
CA GLU A 338 -7.95 1.29 4.43
C GLU A 338 -9.34 1.05 3.83
N ILE A 339 -10.40 1.18 4.63
CA ILE A 339 -11.80 1.11 4.19
C ILE A 339 -12.59 2.27 4.78
N THR A 340 -13.61 2.71 4.06
CA THR A 340 -14.58 3.70 4.53
C THR A 340 -15.68 3.00 5.31
N MET A 341 -15.75 3.26 6.60
CA MET A 341 -16.85 2.81 7.43
C MET A 341 -17.97 3.86 7.31
N ASN A 342 -18.87 3.69 6.36
CA ASN A 342 -20.10 4.45 6.40
C ASN A 342 -20.83 4.02 7.67
N HIS A 343 -21.01 4.92 8.63
CA HIS A 343 -22.00 4.74 9.66
C HIS A 343 -23.34 4.67 8.97
N ILE A 344 -23.77 3.45 8.64
CA ILE A 344 -25.14 3.19 8.23
C ILE A 344 -25.95 3.39 9.51
N GLY A 345 -26.22 4.66 9.79
CA GLY A 345 -27.29 5.05 10.71
C GLY A 345 -28.58 4.85 9.95
N PHE A 346 -29.30 3.80 10.26
CA PHE A 346 -30.73 3.71 10.03
C PHE A 346 -31.43 4.08 11.30
#